data_da5683ae860db945fe1807ff29f6a70e
#
_entry.id   da5683ae860db945fe1807ff29f6a70e
#
_cell.length_a   1.000
_cell.length_b   1.000
_cell.length_c   1.000
_cell.angle_alpha   90.00
_cell.angle_beta   90.00
_cell.angle_gamma   90.00
#
_symmetry.space_group_name_H-M   'P 1'
#
loop_
_entity.id
_entity.type
_entity.pdbx_description
1 polymer ?
#
loop_
_entity_poly.entity_id
_entity_poly.type
_entity_poly.pdbx_seq_one_letter_code
_entity_poly.pdbx_strand_id
1 'polypeptide(L)'
;MSTPEFQHRDPAAADFWSERFTQQFMPWDRGGVPRQLQDFVAAAPAPLVTLIPGCGAGHEVAYLAGAGWDVCGIDFSAAAVAQAHAGLGPLARHVVQADFFDFIPPQPLQLIYERAFLCALPRSMWPAIAARYATLLPAGALLAGYFYFDPNPKGPPFGADPAVLDALLAPAFTRLVDLDVRDSVPAFAGRERWQVWQRQSVASPPL
;
A
#
# COMPACT_ATOMS: atom_id res chain seq x y z
N MET A 1 5.51 -10.45 26.62
CA MET A 1 4.30 -9.62 26.70
C MET A 1 3.16 -10.40 26.08
N SER A 2 1.99 -10.51 26.75
CA SER A 2 0.82 -11.17 26.18
C SER A 2 0.29 -10.36 24.99
N THR A 3 -0.16 -11.06 23.93
CA THR A 3 -0.84 -10.41 22.81
C THR A 3 -2.10 -9.72 23.35
N PRO A 4 -2.39 -8.46 22.96
CA PRO A 4 -3.61 -7.78 23.36
C PRO A 4 -4.87 -8.55 22.94
N GLU A 5 -5.92 -8.48 23.74
CA GLU A 5 -7.24 -8.94 23.30
C GLU A 5 -7.91 -7.89 22.44
N PHE A 6 -8.40 -8.30 21.26
CA PHE A 6 -9.10 -7.45 20.32
C PHE A 6 -10.58 -7.80 20.23
N GLN A 7 -11.44 -6.77 20.22
CA GLN A 7 -12.90 -6.92 20.09
C GLN A 7 -13.31 -7.01 18.62
N HIS A 8 -12.71 -6.17 17.75
CA HIS A 8 -13.03 -6.13 16.34
C HIS A 8 -12.25 -7.21 15.58
N ARG A 9 -12.98 -8.04 14.80
CA ARG A 9 -12.43 -9.24 14.14
C ARG A 9 -12.40 -9.15 12.62
N ASP A 10 -13.11 -8.19 12.01
CA ASP A 10 -13.22 -8.05 10.56
C ASP A 10 -12.19 -7.05 10.03
N PRO A 11 -11.14 -7.50 9.32
CA PRO A 11 -10.13 -6.61 8.76
C PRO A 11 -10.64 -5.74 7.60
N ALA A 12 -11.85 -5.99 7.07
CA ALA A 12 -12.50 -5.10 6.11
C ALA A 12 -13.12 -3.86 6.78
N ALA A 13 -13.25 -3.86 8.12
CA ALA A 13 -13.83 -2.76 8.87
C ALA A 13 -12.76 -1.84 9.46
N ALA A 14 -12.98 -0.53 9.43
CA ALA A 14 -12.06 0.47 9.96
C ALA A 14 -11.78 0.31 11.47
N ASP A 15 -12.77 -0.16 12.23
CA ASP A 15 -12.64 -0.36 13.69
C ASP A 15 -11.63 -1.44 14.06
N PHE A 16 -11.48 -2.47 13.20
CA PHE A 16 -10.44 -3.49 13.36
C PHE A 16 -9.04 -2.87 13.42
N TRP A 17 -8.75 -1.94 12.52
CA TRP A 17 -7.45 -1.26 12.45
C TRP A 17 -7.34 -0.18 13.52
N SER A 18 -8.42 0.60 13.73
CA SER A 18 -8.45 1.66 14.74
C SER A 18 -8.14 1.11 16.14
N GLU A 19 -8.67 -0.07 16.49
CA GLU A 19 -8.37 -0.72 17.76
C GLU A 19 -6.88 -1.06 17.89
N ARG A 20 -6.25 -1.54 16.82
CA ARG A 20 -4.81 -1.90 16.81
C ARG A 20 -3.91 -0.68 16.92
N PHE A 21 -4.22 0.39 16.22
CA PHE A 21 -3.50 1.66 16.34
C PHE A 21 -3.64 2.24 17.75
N THR A 22 -4.86 2.24 18.31
CA THR A 22 -5.12 2.71 19.70
C THR A 22 -4.35 1.90 20.74
N GLN A 23 -4.25 0.59 20.55
CA GLN A 23 -3.50 -0.29 21.46
C GLN A 23 -2.00 -0.37 21.14
N GLN A 24 -1.51 0.40 20.15
CA GLN A 24 -0.13 0.41 19.70
C GLN A 24 0.40 -0.99 19.31
N PHE A 25 -0.47 -1.84 18.77
CA PHE A 25 -0.12 -3.16 18.28
C PHE A 25 0.01 -3.16 16.76
N MET A 26 1.16 -2.78 16.26
CA MET A 26 1.45 -2.61 14.82
C MET A 26 2.69 -3.41 14.41
N PRO A 27 2.64 -4.75 14.41
CA PRO A 27 3.81 -5.58 14.07
C PRO A 27 4.27 -5.43 12.60
N TRP A 28 3.46 -4.79 11.76
CA TRP A 28 3.79 -4.45 10.36
C TRP A 28 4.54 -3.12 10.22
N ASP A 29 4.53 -2.27 11.26
CA ASP A 29 5.21 -0.98 11.22
C ASP A 29 6.68 -1.16 11.59
N ARG A 30 7.56 -0.66 10.71
CA ARG A 30 9.02 -0.70 10.95
C ARG A 30 9.55 0.57 11.62
N GLY A 31 8.70 1.59 11.83
CA GLY A 31 9.12 2.88 12.34
C GLY A 31 10.01 3.67 11.36
N GLY A 32 9.88 3.44 10.06
CA GLY A 32 10.66 4.12 9.04
C GLY A 32 10.45 3.58 7.63
N VAL A 33 11.21 4.11 6.67
CA VAL A 33 11.06 3.86 5.23
C VAL A 33 11.92 2.69 4.78
N PRO A 34 11.36 1.70 4.04
CA PRO A 34 12.10 0.55 3.54
C PRO A 34 13.11 0.94 2.44
N ARG A 35 14.18 0.14 2.33
CA ARG A 35 15.31 0.43 1.44
C ARG A 35 14.92 0.50 -0.03
N GLN A 36 14.13 -0.43 -0.54
CA GLN A 36 13.76 -0.43 -1.96
C GLN A 36 12.94 0.80 -2.35
N LEU A 37 12.11 1.37 -1.45
CA LEU A 37 11.45 2.64 -1.74
C LEU A 37 12.47 3.78 -1.84
N GLN A 38 13.47 3.82 -0.95
CA GLN A 38 14.52 4.82 -1.02
C GLN A 38 15.32 4.72 -2.33
N ASP A 39 15.68 3.50 -2.73
CA ASP A 39 16.39 3.25 -3.98
C ASP A 39 15.53 3.60 -5.21
N PHE A 40 14.22 3.29 -5.17
CA PHE A 40 13.27 3.66 -6.22
C PHE A 40 13.16 5.18 -6.38
N VAL A 41 13.04 5.91 -5.27
CA VAL A 41 12.98 7.38 -5.27
C VAL A 41 14.27 7.99 -5.79
N ALA A 42 15.43 7.47 -5.37
CA ALA A 42 16.74 7.94 -5.81
C ALA A 42 16.99 7.69 -7.31
N ALA A 43 16.40 6.65 -7.89
CA ALA A 43 16.53 6.31 -9.30
C ALA A 43 15.47 6.99 -10.18
N ALA A 44 14.43 7.59 -9.60
CA ALA A 44 13.36 8.21 -10.36
C ALA A 44 13.87 9.48 -11.10
N PRO A 45 13.54 9.65 -12.40
CA PRO A 45 13.99 10.80 -13.16
C PRO A 45 13.34 12.12 -12.71
N ALA A 46 12.19 12.04 -12.08
CA ALA A 46 11.44 13.17 -11.51
C ALA A 46 10.48 12.67 -10.40
N PRO A 47 10.06 13.57 -9.47
CA PRO A 47 8.99 13.29 -8.53
C PRO A 47 7.68 12.89 -9.22
N LEU A 48 6.94 11.94 -8.63
CA LEU A 48 5.69 11.43 -9.16
C LEU A 48 4.50 11.84 -8.28
N VAL A 49 3.34 12.01 -8.92
CA VAL A 49 2.05 12.14 -8.20
C VAL A 49 1.68 10.78 -7.65
N THR A 50 1.67 10.67 -6.32
CA THR A 50 1.65 9.37 -5.63
C THR A 50 0.49 9.25 -4.66
N LEU A 51 -0.19 8.10 -4.69
CA LEU A 51 -1.16 7.67 -3.67
C LEU A 51 -0.55 6.54 -2.83
N ILE A 52 -0.71 6.63 -1.51
CA ILE A 52 -0.38 5.54 -0.57
C ILE A 52 -1.67 5.12 0.14
N PRO A 53 -2.33 4.03 -0.28
CA PRO A 53 -3.50 3.50 0.41
C PRO A 53 -3.07 2.75 1.69
N GLY A 54 -3.86 2.90 2.77
CA GLY A 54 -3.55 2.31 4.07
C GLY A 54 -2.22 2.81 4.63
N CYS A 55 -2.00 4.14 4.58
CA CYS A 55 -0.71 4.74 4.89
C CYS A 55 -0.29 4.65 6.37
N GLY A 56 -1.18 4.23 7.26
CA GLY A 56 -0.90 4.05 8.68
C GLY A 56 -0.30 5.28 9.33
N ALA A 57 0.87 5.12 9.96
CA ALA A 57 1.59 6.21 10.63
C ALA A 57 2.23 7.24 9.68
N GLY A 58 2.20 7.00 8.36
CA GLY A 58 2.60 7.97 7.33
C GLY A 58 4.11 8.14 7.13
N HIS A 59 4.94 7.17 7.52
CA HIS A 59 6.41 7.26 7.36
C HIS A 59 6.82 7.49 5.90
N GLU A 60 6.26 6.72 4.97
CA GLU A 60 6.54 6.85 3.54
C GLU A 60 5.93 8.12 2.95
N VAL A 61 4.79 8.60 3.48
CA VAL A 61 4.21 9.91 3.12
C VAL A 61 5.19 11.03 3.43
N ALA A 62 5.73 11.03 4.67
CA ALA A 62 6.71 12.03 5.08
C ALA A 62 7.98 12.00 4.22
N TYR A 63 8.47 10.80 3.92
CA TYR A 63 9.67 10.61 3.11
C TYR A 63 9.47 11.14 1.67
N LEU A 64 8.39 10.75 1.01
CA LEU A 64 8.09 11.20 -0.35
C LEU A 64 7.85 12.71 -0.41
N ALA A 65 7.06 13.26 0.51
CA ALA A 65 6.84 14.70 0.60
C ALA A 65 8.15 15.47 0.84
N GLY A 66 9.02 14.96 1.72
CA GLY A 66 10.35 15.51 1.97
C GLY A 66 11.28 15.46 0.75
N ALA A 67 11.10 14.47 -0.12
CA ALA A 67 11.81 14.35 -1.40
C ALA A 67 11.16 15.18 -2.54
N GLY A 68 10.14 15.99 -2.23
CA GLY A 68 9.47 16.87 -3.20
C GLY A 68 8.42 16.17 -4.07
N TRP A 69 7.99 14.96 -3.73
CA TRP A 69 6.93 14.25 -4.43
C TRP A 69 5.57 14.80 -4.04
N ASP A 70 4.64 14.84 -5.00
CA ASP A 70 3.25 15.15 -4.73
C ASP A 70 2.54 13.88 -4.24
N VAL A 71 2.48 13.72 -2.91
CA VAL A 71 1.99 12.50 -2.26
C VAL A 71 0.75 12.75 -1.43
N CYS A 72 -0.23 11.85 -1.55
CA CYS A 72 -1.37 11.74 -0.67
C CYS A 72 -1.39 10.33 -0.05
N GLY A 73 -1.34 10.27 1.28
CA GLY A 73 -1.62 9.05 2.04
C GLY A 73 -3.08 9.02 2.45
N ILE A 74 -3.74 7.89 2.29
CA ILE A 74 -5.09 7.69 2.79
C ILE A 74 -5.14 6.50 3.73
N ASP A 75 -5.96 6.62 4.77
CA ASP A 75 -6.31 5.50 5.64
C ASP A 75 -7.77 5.64 6.08
N PHE A 76 -8.51 4.55 6.15
CA PHE A 76 -9.89 4.60 6.60
C PHE A 76 -10.02 4.55 8.13
N SER A 77 -8.95 4.13 8.85
CA SER A 77 -8.87 4.13 10.29
C SER A 77 -8.62 5.55 10.82
N ALA A 78 -9.58 6.09 11.58
CA ALA A 78 -9.43 7.39 12.22
C ALA A 78 -8.24 7.43 13.20
N ALA A 79 -7.96 6.31 13.88
CA ALA A 79 -6.83 6.21 14.81
C ALA A 79 -5.48 6.22 14.09
N ALA A 80 -5.37 5.56 12.91
CA ALA A 80 -4.19 5.61 12.07
C ALA A 80 -3.91 7.05 11.60
N VAL A 81 -4.93 7.74 11.09
CA VAL A 81 -4.83 9.13 10.64
C VAL A 81 -4.44 10.05 11.79
N ALA A 82 -5.05 9.89 12.96
CA ALA A 82 -4.70 10.68 14.15
C ALA A 82 -3.23 10.48 14.56
N GLN A 83 -2.73 9.23 14.52
CA GLN A 83 -1.33 8.93 14.81
C GLN A 83 -0.40 9.56 13.76
N ALA A 84 -0.72 9.44 12.48
CA ALA A 84 0.03 10.10 11.41
C ALA A 84 0.09 11.62 11.61
N HIS A 85 -1.05 12.25 11.88
CA HIS A 85 -1.12 13.70 12.11
C HIS A 85 -0.29 14.13 13.33
N ALA A 86 -0.28 13.36 14.40
CA ALA A 86 0.53 13.65 15.58
C ALA A 86 2.04 13.54 15.32
N GLY A 87 2.45 12.60 14.42
CA GLY A 87 3.87 12.34 14.13
C GLY A 87 4.46 13.21 13.02
N LEU A 88 3.64 13.68 12.07
CA LEU A 88 4.13 14.29 10.83
C LEU A 88 4.25 15.82 10.87
N GLY A 89 3.72 16.49 11.89
CA GLY A 89 3.78 17.96 12.00
C GLY A 89 3.22 18.65 10.74
N PRO A 90 3.97 19.55 10.08
CA PRO A 90 3.49 20.25 8.88
C PRO A 90 3.14 19.34 7.69
N LEU A 91 3.67 18.11 7.65
CA LEU A 91 3.41 17.13 6.61
C LEU A 91 2.08 16.38 6.81
N ALA A 92 1.42 16.53 7.95
CA ALA A 92 0.10 15.94 8.24
C ALA A 92 -0.96 16.27 7.16
N ARG A 93 -0.83 17.41 6.48
CA ARG A 93 -1.70 17.80 5.36
C ARG A 93 -1.72 16.81 4.19
N HIS A 94 -0.72 15.94 4.10
CA HIS A 94 -0.61 14.91 3.07
C HIS A 94 -1.33 13.62 3.44
N VAL A 95 -1.92 13.53 4.64
CA VAL A 95 -2.66 12.34 5.10
C VAL A 95 -4.13 12.69 5.28
N VAL A 96 -5.01 11.91 4.67
CA VAL A 96 -6.46 12.12 4.67
C VAL A 96 -7.16 10.85 5.14
N GLN A 97 -8.18 11.00 5.99
CA GLN A 97 -9.06 9.89 6.31
C GLN A 97 -10.00 9.62 5.13
N ALA A 98 -9.84 8.51 4.46
CA ALA A 98 -10.67 8.13 3.32
C ALA A 98 -10.69 6.61 3.11
N ASP A 99 -11.80 6.11 2.56
CA ASP A 99 -11.89 4.76 2.01
C ASP A 99 -11.24 4.72 0.62
N PHE A 100 -10.39 3.73 0.40
CA PHE A 100 -9.70 3.54 -0.89
C PHE A 100 -10.66 3.38 -2.07
N PHE A 101 -11.81 2.74 -1.84
CA PHE A 101 -12.79 2.49 -2.90
C PHE A 101 -13.54 3.76 -3.33
N ASP A 102 -13.71 4.71 -2.43
CA ASP A 102 -14.46 5.96 -2.67
C ASP A 102 -13.55 7.16 -2.95
N PHE A 103 -12.25 7.07 -2.61
CA PHE A 103 -11.32 8.18 -2.75
C PHE A 103 -11.13 8.62 -4.20
N ILE A 104 -11.34 9.90 -4.49
CA ILE A 104 -11.10 10.51 -5.80
C ILE A 104 -9.84 11.36 -5.72
N PRO A 105 -8.72 10.96 -6.38
CA PRO A 105 -7.52 11.77 -6.43
C PRO A 105 -7.80 13.13 -7.08
N PRO A 106 -7.23 14.24 -6.57
CA PRO A 106 -7.44 15.58 -7.14
C PRO A 106 -6.81 15.77 -8.52
N GLN A 107 -5.90 14.88 -8.89
CA GLN A 107 -5.21 14.88 -10.19
C GLN A 107 -4.83 13.44 -10.60
N PRO A 108 -4.49 13.21 -11.89
CA PRO A 108 -4.08 11.89 -12.37
C PRO A 108 -2.86 11.36 -11.62
N LEU A 109 -2.96 10.13 -11.12
CA LEU A 109 -1.87 9.47 -10.42
C LEU A 109 -0.81 8.97 -11.41
N GLN A 110 0.45 9.04 -11.00
CA GLN A 110 1.58 8.44 -11.70
C GLN A 110 2.12 7.21 -10.96
N LEU A 111 1.83 7.11 -9.65
CA LEU A 111 2.22 6.00 -8.80
C LEU A 111 1.13 5.69 -7.77
N ILE A 112 0.84 4.41 -7.58
CA ILE A 112 0.30 3.91 -6.31
C ILE A 112 1.43 3.13 -5.63
N TYR A 113 1.78 3.54 -4.40
CA TYR A 113 2.75 2.82 -3.59
C TYR A 113 2.03 1.87 -2.64
N GLU A 114 2.28 0.58 -2.80
CA GLU A 114 1.69 -0.50 -2.01
C GLU A 114 2.64 -0.95 -0.90
N ARG A 115 2.17 -0.84 0.34
CA ARG A 115 2.89 -1.34 1.50
C ARG A 115 1.91 -1.88 2.52
N ALA A 116 1.86 -3.21 2.65
CA ALA A 116 1.00 -3.91 3.60
C ALA A 116 -0.51 -3.57 3.49
N PHE A 117 -0.98 -3.07 2.33
CA PHE A 117 -2.38 -2.74 2.10
C PHE A 117 -3.16 -3.93 1.52
N LEU A 118 -2.69 -4.52 0.40
CA LEU A 118 -3.36 -5.68 -0.20
C LEU A 118 -3.44 -6.84 0.78
N CYS A 119 -2.34 -7.15 1.47
CA CYS A 119 -2.27 -8.24 2.43
C CYS A 119 -3.00 -7.95 3.75
N ALA A 120 -3.38 -6.71 4.02
CA ALA A 120 -4.18 -6.34 5.18
C ALA A 120 -5.65 -6.72 5.03
N LEU A 121 -6.14 -6.81 3.80
CA LEU A 121 -7.55 -6.99 3.47
C LEU A 121 -7.85 -8.43 3.01
N PRO A 122 -9.06 -8.95 3.28
CA PRO A 122 -9.45 -10.30 2.88
C PRO A 122 -9.26 -10.54 1.37
N ARG A 123 -8.80 -11.76 1.02
CA ARG A 123 -8.59 -12.15 -0.40
C ARG A 123 -9.82 -11.97 -1.27
N SER A 124 -11.03 -12.04 -0.71
CA SER A 124 -12.29 -11.77 -1.42
C SER A 124 -12.39 -10.34 -1.95
N MET A 125 -11.66 -9.39 -1.36
CA MET A 125 -11.63 -7.98 -1.81
C MET A 125 -10.57 -7.71 -2.88
N TRP A 126 -9.59 -8.60 -3.06
CA TRP A 126 -8.45 -8.38 -3.97
C TRP A 126 -8.85 -8.10 -5.43
N PRO A 127 -9.85 -8.78 -6.03
CA PRO A 127 -10.30 -8.42 -7.38
C PRO A 127 -10.80 -6.98 -7.48
N ALA A 128 -11.53 -6.50 -6.48
CA ALA A 128 -12.00 -5.12 -6.44
C ALA A 128 -10.85 -4.12 -6.24
N ILE A 129 -9.86 -4.47 -5.40
CA ILE A 129 -8.65 -3.65 -5.18
C ILE A 129 -7.85 -3.54 -6.48
N ALA A 130 -7.60 -4.66 -7.18
CA ALA A 130 -6.87 -4.66 -8.45
C ALA A 130 -7.59 -3.87 -9.54
N ALA A 131 -8.91 -4.01 -9.65
CA ALA A 131 -9.75 -3.20 -10.55
C ALA A 131 -9.66 -1.71 -10.20
N ARG A 132 -9.61 -1.38 -8.90
CA ARG A 132 -9.47 0.00 -8.44
C ARG A 132 -8.10 0.58 -8.77
N TYR A 133 -6.99 -0.18 -8.58
CA TYR A 133 -5.67 0.21 -9.06
C TYR A 133 -5.69 0.55 -10.56
N ALA A 134 -6.29 -0.33 -11.36
CA ALA A 134 -6.38 -0.13 -12.81
C ALA A 134 -7.24 1.08 -13.22
N THR A 135 -8.23 1.44 -12.40
CA THR A 135 -9.09 2.63 -12.63
C THR A 135 -8.35 3.92 -12.27
N LEU A 136 -7.60 3.91 -11.17
CA LEU A 136 -6.90 5.10 -10.66
C LEU A 136 -5.62 5.43 -11.43
N LEU A 137 -4.96 4.43 -12.03
CA LEU A 137 -3.71 4.58 -12.75
C LEU A 137 -3.96 4.71 -14.26
N PRO A 138 -3.63 5.83 -14.90
CA PRO A 138 -3.63 5.93 -16.35
C PRO A 138 -2.55 5.03 -16.98
N ALA A 139 -2.66 4.76 -18.27
CA ALA A 139 -1.68 3.98 -19.00
C ALA A 139 -0.26 4.53 -18.80
N GLY A 140 0.70 3.65 -18.56
CA GLY A 140 2.09 3.99 -18.28
C GLY A 140 2.41 4.31 -16.81
N ALA A 141 1.40 4.62 -15.99
CA ALA A 141 1.58 4.83 -14.54
C ALA A 141 1.96 3.54 -13.81
N LEU A 142 2.51 3.65 -12.62
CA LEU A 142 3.12 2.56 -11.89
C LEU A 142 2.31 2.16 -10.65
N LEU A 143 2.28 0.85 -10.38
CA LEU A 143 1.98 0.27 -9.09
C LEU A 143 3.28 -0.34 -8.58
N ALA A 144 3.85 0.20 -7.51
CA ALA A 144 5.11 -0.27 -6.96
C ALA A 144 5.01 -0.49 -5.47
N GLY A 145 5.68 -1.53 -4.94
CA GLY A 145 5.64 -1.77 -3.52
C GLY A 145 6.05 -3.17 -3.11
N TYR A 146 5.61 -3.53 -1.90
CA TYR A 146 5.95 -4.79 -1.24
C TYR A 146 4.74 -5.71 -1.24
N PHE A 147 4.85 -6.82 -1.95
CA PHE A 147 3.82 -7.83 -2.01
C PHE A 147 4.18 -9.01 -1.10
N TYR A 148 3.21 -9.43 -0.29
CA TYR A 148 3.39 -10.48 0.70
C TYR A 148 2.95 -11.85 0.16
N PHE A 149 3.82 -12.85 0.29
CA PHE A 149 3.62 -14.21 -0.22
C PHE A 149 3.59 -15.23 0.92
N ASP A 150 2.46 -15.89 1.08
CA ASP A 150 2.28 -16.97 2.06
C ASP A 150 1.15 -17.89 1.58
N PRO A 151 1.32 -19.21 1.55
CA PRO A 151 0.27 -20.14 1.21
C PRO A 151 -0.85 -20.19 2.25
N ASN A 152 -0.60 -19.73 3.49
CA ASN A 152 -1.60 -19.73 4.55
C ASN A 152 -2.80 -18.84 4.19
N PRO A 153 -4.04 -19.37 4.20
CA PRO A 153 -5.23 -18.57 3.90
C PRO A 153 -5.64 -17.62 5.03
N LYS A 154 -5.08 -17.79 6.23
CA LYS A 154 -5.41 -16.98 7.40
C LYS A 154 -4.63 -15.66 7.37
N GLY A 155 -5.28 -14.60 7.83
CA GLY A 155 -4.68 -13.27 7.91
C GLY A 155 -5.47 -12.36 8.85
N PRO A 156 -5.15 -11.08 8.93
CA PRO A 156 -4.00 -10.45 8.29
C PRO A 156 -2.64 -10.81 8.93
N PRO A 157 -1.54 -10.82 8.15
CA PRO A 157 -1.49 -10.55 6.71
C PRO A 157 -1.99 -11.74 5.87
N PHE A 158 -2.76 -11.45 4.83
CA PHE A 158 -3.21 -12.46 3.86
C PHE A 158 -2.16 -12.57 2.74
N GLY A 159 -1.50 -13.72 2.64
CA GLY A 159 -0.48 -13.93 1.62
C GLY A 159 -1.05 -14.32 0.26
N ALA A 160 -0.36 -13.97 -0.80
CA ALA A 160 -0.62 -14.47 -2.14
C ALA A 160 0.24 -15.71 -2.44
N ASP A 161 -0.22 -16.56 -3.36
CA ASP A 161 0.65 -17.35 -4.18
C ASP A 161 1.12 -16.47 -5.36
N PRO A 162 2.38 -16.60 -5.84
CA PRO A 162 2.87 -15.79 -6.97
C PRO A 162 1.97 -15.84 -8.21
N ALA A 163 1.47 -17.04 -8.57
CA ALA A 163 0.57 -17.18 -9.71
C ALA A 163 -0.79 -16.50 -9.50
N VAL A 164 -1.28 -16.45 -8.26
CA VAL A 164 -2.52 -15.74 -7.92
C VAL A 164 -2.35 -14.24 -8.06
N LEU A 165 -1.23 -13.68 -7.59
CA LEU A 165 -0.94 -12.26 -7.75
C LEU A 165 -0.75 -11.89 -9.23
N ASP A 166 -0.03 -12.73 -10.00
CA ASP A 166 0.15 -12.54 -11.43
C ASP A 166 -1.22 -12.56 -12.16
N ALA A 167 -2.07 -13.53 -11.89
CA ALA A 167 -3.40 -13.61 -12.48
C ALA A 167 -4.30 -12.41 -12.10
N LEU A 168 -4.10 -11.87 -10.91
CA LEU A 168 -4.85 -10.71 -10.42
C LEU A 168 -4.45 -9.40 -11.13
N LEU A 169 -3.15 -9.18 -11.36
CA LEU A 169 -2.63 -7.92 -11.87
C LEU A 169 -2.39 -7.92 -13.39
N ALA A 170 -1.97 -9.05 -13.99
CA ALA A 170 -1.64 -9.14 -15.41
C ALA A 170 -2.74 -8.71 -16.40
N PRO A 171 -4.05 -8.79 -16.10
CA PRO A 171 -5.07 -8.25 -17.01
C PRO A 171 -4.95 -6.75 -17.26
N ALA A 172 -4.35 -6.00 -16.33
CA ALA A 172 -4.26 -4.54 -16.43
C ALA A 172 -2.82 -4.01 -16.36
N PHE A 173 -1.86 -4.83 -15.91
CA PHE A 173 -0.50 -4.41 -15.63
C PHE A 173 0.54 -5.37 -16.21
N THR A 174 1.71 -4.83 -16.55
CA THR A 174 2.91 -5.61 -16.90
C THR A 174 3.92 -5.49 -15.77
N ARG A 175 4.42 -6.60 -15.23
CA ARG A 175 5.47 -6.58 -14.22
C ARG A 175 6.81 -6.21 -14.84
N LEU A 176 7.42 -5.13 -14.35
CA LEU A 176 8.72 -4.62 -14.79
C LEU A 176 9.86 -5.07 -13.89
N VAL A 177 9.59 -5.19 -12.58
CA VAL A 177 10.60 -5.49 -11.56
C VAL A 177 10.03 -6.52 -10.58
N ASP A 178 10.89 -7.45 -10.14
CA ASP A 178 10.59 -8.43 -9.09
C ASP A 178 11.88 -8.78 -8.34
N LEU A 179 12.04 -8.28 -7.10
CA LEU A 179 13.27 -8.39 -6.31
C LEU A 179 12.99 -8.94 -4.92
N ASP A 180 13.96 -9.66 -4.37
CA ASP A 180 13.92 -10.09 -2.98
C ASP A 180 14.03 -8.92 -2.02
N VAL A 181 13.28 -8.98 -0.91
CA VAL A 181 13.35 -8.03 0.19
C VAL A 181 14.21 -8.61 1.31
N ARG A 182 15.21 -7.84 1.76
CA ARG A 182 16.17 -8.30 2.80
C ARG A 182 16.01 -7.59 4.14
N ASP A 183 15.21 -6.52 4.17
CA ASP A 183 15.01 -5.68 5.36
C ASP A 183 13.55 -5.66 5.85
N SER A 184 12.80 -6.74 5.59
CA SER A 184 11.43 -6.92 6.09
C SER A 184 11.37 -6.88 7.62
N VAL A 185 10.26 -6.37 8.15
CA VAL A 185 9.93 -6.55 9.57
C VAL A 185 9.73 -8.05 9.88
N PRO A 186 9.90 -8.48 11.14
CA PRO A 186 9.78 -9.90 11.51
C PRO A 186 8.47 -10.55 11.05
N ALA A 187 7.35 -9.80 11.04
CA ALA A 187 6.05 -10.30 10.60
C ALA A 187 6.02 -10.72 9.13
N PHE A 188 6.89 -10.16 8.29
CA PHE A 188 6.93 -10.37 6.83
C PHE A 188 8.24 -11.02 6.35
N ALA A 189 9.19 -11.28 7.25
CA ALA A 189 10.53 -11.72 6.90
C ALA A 189 10.56 -12.96 6.01
N GLY A 190 11.26 -12.88 4.87
CA GLY A 190 11.40 -13.95 3.89
C GLY A 190 10.16 -14.21 3.04
N ARG A 191 9.13 -13.35 3.15
CA ARG A 191 7.83 -13.53 2.47
C ARG A 191 7.39 -12.29 1.69
N GLU A 192 8.21 -11.27 1.61
CA GLU A 192 7.94 -10.08 0.79
C GLU A 192 8.82 -10.07 -0.45
N ARG A 193 8.26 -9.53 -1.53
CA ARG A 193 9.00 -9.16 -2.74
C ARG A 193 8.69 -7.71 -3.08
N TRP A 194 9.71 -6.98 -3.47
CA TRP A 194 9.55 -5.68 -4.09
C TRP A 194 9.19 -5.86 -5.55
N GLN A 195 8.04 -5.33 -5.97
CA GLN A 195 7.62 -5.41 -7.37
C GLN A 195 7.22 -4.03 -7.90
N VAL A 196 7.47 -3.84 -9.20
CA VAL A 196 6.99 -2.68 -9.97
C VAL A 196 6.19 -3.19 -11.15
N TRP A 197 4.97 -2.73 -11.26
CA TRP A 197 4.03 -3.05 -12.32
C TRP A 197 3.66 -1.77 -13.06
N GLN A 198 3.60 -1.82 -14.38
CA GLN A 198 3.19 -0.70 -15.21
C GLN A 198 1.78 -0.93 -15.77
N ARG A 199 0.92 0.08 -15.66
CA ARG A 199 -0.42 0.08 -16.23
C ARG A 199 -0.34 -0.01 -17.75
N GLN A 200 -0.97 -1.04 -18.31
CA GLN A 200 -1.02 -1.25 -19.76
C GLN A 200 -1.92 -0.21 -20.44
N SER A 201 -1.62 0.12 -21.67
CA SER A 201 -2.56 0.83 -22.54
C SER A 201 -3.76 -0.08 -22.81
N VAL A 202 -4.97 0.47 -22.71
CA VAL A 202 -6.15 -0.24 -23.23
C VAL A 202 -5.97 -0.32 -24.74
N ALA A 203 -5.84 -1.52 -25.29
CA ALA A 203 -5.84 -1.68 -26.75
C ALA A 203 -7.15 -1.12 -27.27
N SER A 204 -7.10 -0.10 -28.13
CA SER A 204 -8.28 0.35 -28.84
C SER A 204 -8.81 -0.84 -29.65
N PRO A 205 -10.13 -1.12 -29.61
CA PRO A 205 -10.68 -2.14 -30.47
C PRO A 205 -10.31 -1.82 -31.92
N PRO A 206 -10.01 -2.82 -32.77
CA PRO A 206 -9.77 -2.58 -34.18
C PRO A 206 -11.01 -1.91 -34.79
N LEU A 207 -10.78 -0.86 -35.58
CA LEU A 207 -11.79 -0.13 -36.35
C LEU A 207 -12.46 -1.05 -37.38
#